data_19418bc09a2d35e752256acd4d82fa7a
#
_entry.id   19418bc09a2d35e752256acd4d82fa7a
#
_cell.length_a   1.000
_cell.length_b   1.000
_cell.length_c   1.000
_cell.angle_alpha   90.00
_cell.angle_beta   90.00
_cell.angle_gamma   90.00
#
_symmetry.space_group_name_H-M   'P 1'
#
loop_
_entity.id
_entity.type
_entity.pdbx_description
1 polymer ?
#
loop_
_entity_poly.entity_id
_entity_poly.type
_entity_poly.pdbx_seq_one_letter_code
_entity_poly.pdbx_strand_id
1 'polypeptide(L)'
;MAIDPKLIGDRQRGTLTDVLGLRFVEATADRVVAELTIRDDLRTVGGALHGGTLMALADTVGATATVINLPPGASTTTLESKTNFFAAGRDGVVRAEATPLHRGRRTMVWQTRVTDASGRLLSQTIQTQMVLGAAT
;
A
#
# COMPACT_ATOMS: atom_id res chain seq x y z
N MET A 1 -5.11 16.82 5.27
CA MET A 1 -4.63 16.64 6.65
C MET A 1 -3.56 15.55 6.65
N ALA A 2 -2.46 15.82 7.30
CA ALA A 2 -1.38 14.84 7.42
C ALA A 2 -1.55 14.04 8.72
N ILE A 3 -1.28 12.75 8.66
CA ILE A 3 -1.28 11.85 9.80
C ILE A 3 0.16 11.44 10.06
N ASP A 4 0.54 11.35 11.35
CA ASP A 4 1.88 10.88 11.70
C ASP A 4 2.05 9.42 11.23
N PRO A 5 2.98 9.17 10.29
CA PRO A 5 3.23 7.81 9.79
C PRO A 5 3.55 6.80 10.88
N LYS A 6 4.14 7.21 11.97
CA LYS A 6 4.45 6.34 13.11
C LYS A 6 3.18 5.75 13.73
N LEU A 7 2.12 6.53 13.83
CA LEU A 7 0.84 6.06 14.38
C LEU A 7 0.23 4.96 13.51
N ILE A 8 0.42 5.06 12.20
CA ILE A 8 -0.05 4.03 11.27
C ILE A 8 0.73 2.74 11.51
N GLY A 9 2.04 2.81 11.60
CA GLY A 9 2.89 1.66 11.88
C GLY A 9 2.56 1.00 13.21
N ASP A 10 2.33 1.80 14.25
CA ASP A 10 1.99 1.28 15.58
C ASP A 10 0.67 0.50 15.59
N ARG A 11 -0.31 0.91 14.80
CA ARG A 11 -1.59 0.19 14.66
C ARG A 11 -1.46 -1.13 13.93
N GLN A 12 -0.39 -1.31 13.18
CA GLN A 12 -0.19 -2.49 12.35
C GLN A 12 0.73 -3.55 12.99
N ARG A 13 1.12 -3.34 14.24
CA ARG A 13 1.96 -4.29 14.98
C ARG A 13 1.30 -5.67 15.07
N GLY A 14 2.07 -6.71 14.81
CA GLY A 14 1.59 -8.09 14.83
C GLY A 14 0.76 -8.50 13.64
N THR A 15 0.59 -7.63 12.66
CA THR A 15 -0.11 -7.93 11.41
C THR A 15 0.87 -8.32 10.30
N LEU A 16 0.35 -8.71 9.14
CA LEU A 16 1.16 -8.99 7.96
C LEU A 16 2.06 -7.80 7.58
N THR A 17 1.55 -6.58 7.71
CA THR A 17 2.31 -5.35 7.45
C THR A 17 3.58 -5.28 8.28
N ASP A 18 3.46 -5.63 9.56
CA ASP A 18 4.59 -5.69 10.49
C ASP A 18 5.59 -6.77 10.09
N VAL A 19 5.08 -7.97 9.75
CA VAL A 19 5.92 -9.09 9.27
C VAL A 19 6.70 -8.71 8.02
N LEU A 20 6.08 -7.99 7.09
CA LEU A 20 6.74 -7.52 5.87
C LEU A 20 7.77 -6.43 6.14
N GLY A 21 7.65 -5.75 7.26
CA GLY A 21 8.56 -4.67 7.63
C GLY A 21 8.29 -3.36 6.91
N LEU A 22 7.02 -3.07 6.58
CA LEU A 22 6.65 -1.80 5.97
C LEU A 22 6.90 -0.64 6.93
N ARG A 23 7.47 0.43 6.38
CA ARG A 23 7.67 1.69 7.09
C ARG A 23 6.93 2.79 6.35
N PHE A 24 5.91 3.36 6.99
CA PHE A 24 5.19 4.50 6.42
C PHE A 24 6.03 5.77 6.57
N VAL A 25 6.12 6.55 5.51
CA VAL A 25 6.94 7.77 5.45
C VAL A 25 6.11 9.02 5.19
N GLU A 26 4.93 8.88 4.60
CA GLU A 26 4.01 9.99 4.36
C GLU A 26 2.57 9.47 4.39
N ALA A 27 1.67 10.23 5.00
CA ALA A 27 0.25 9.85 5.06
C ALA A 27 -0.62 11.11 5.07
N THR A 28 -1.25 11.37 3.94
CA THR A 28 -2.23 12.45 3.77
C THR A 28 -3.47 11.90 3.09
N ALA A 29 -4.52 12.69 3.02
CA ALA A 29 -5.75 12.30 2.30
C ALA A 29 -5.49 12.05 0.81
N ASP A 30 -4.46 12.68 0.23
CA ASP A 30 -4.18 12.62 -1.20
C ASP A 30 -3.04 11.67 -1.55
N ARG A 31 -2.27 11.21 -0.55
CA ARG A 31 -1.07 10.43 -0.83
C ARG A 31 -0.61 9.67 0.40
N VAL A 32 -0.33 8.39 0.22
CA VAL A 32 0.31 7.56 1.24
C VAL A 32 1.56 6.93 0.63
N VAL A 33 2.66 7.02 1.35
CA VAL A 33 3.95 6.44 0.93
C VAL A 33 4.47 5.53 2.02
N ALA A 34 4.90 4.34 1.63
CA ALA A 34 5.59 3.41 2.51
C ALA A 34 6.82 2.84 1.81
N GLU A 35 7.78 2.43 2.61
CA GLU A 35 9.00 1.79 2.14
C GLU A 35 9.14 0.40 2.73
N LEU A 36 9.80 -0.47 1.98
CA LEU A 36 10.11 -1.83 2.37
C LEU A 36 11.54 -2.15 1.97
N THR A 37 12.32 -2.64 2.92
CA THR A 37 13.67 -3.14 2.63
C THR A 37 13.59 -4.57 2.13
N ILE A 38 14.18 -4.83 0.97
CA ILE A 38 14.23 -6.17 0.40
C ILE A 38 15.14 -7.04 1.28
N ARG A 39 14.62 -8.18 1.71
CA ARG A 39 15.36 -9.19 2.45
C ARG A 39 15.06 -10.58 1.85
N ASP A 40 15.88 -11.57 2.18
CA ASP A 40 15.85 -12.87 1.51
C ASP A 40 14.51 -13.60 1.60
N ASP A 41 13.81 -13.49 2.73
CA ASP A 41 12.54 -14.17 2.94
C ASP A 41 11.34 -13.49 2.21
N LEU A 42 11.58 -12.38 1.52
CA LEU A 42 10.59 -11.71 0.69
C LEU A 42 10.81 -11.96 -0.81
N ARG A 43 11.80 -12.75 -1.16
CA ARG A 43 12.18 -13.01 -2.55
C ARG A 43 11.45 -14.23 -3.11
N THR A 44 11.32 -14.25 -4.42
CA THR A 44 11.00 -15.46 -5.15
C THR A 44 12.28 -16.27 -5.43
N VAL A 45 12.11 -17.49 -5.92
CA VAL A 45 13.24 -18.40 -6.23
C VAL A 45 14.26 -17.81 -7.20
N GLY A 46 13.86 -16.87 -8.04
CA GLY A 46 14.76 -16.17 -8.97
C GLY A 46 15.56 -15.03 -8.35
N GLY A 47 15.43 -14.77 -7.05
CA GLY A 47 16.16 -13.74 -6.32
C GLY A 47 15.54 -12.34 -6.36
N ALA A 48 14.51 -12.13 -7.15
CA ALA A 48 13.76 -10.88 -7.15
C ALA A 48 12.74 -10.84 -6.02
N LEU A 49 12.33 -9.65 -5.63
CA LEU A 49 11.22 -9.47 -4.70
C LEU A 49 9.99 -10.18 -5.24
N HIS A 50 9.37 -11.03 -4.40
CA HIS A 50 8.23 -11.84 -4.81
C HIS A 50 7.05 -10.94 -5.23
N GLY A 51 6.38 -11.31 -6.32
CA GLY A 51 5.22 -10.55 -6.80
C GLY A 51 4.13 -10.43 -5.75
N GLY A 52 3.91 -11.47 -4.95
CA GLY A 52 3.00 -11.45 -3.81
C GLY A 52 3.40 -10.42 -2.75
N THR A 53 4.68 -10.19 -2.53
CA THR A 53 5.16 -9.13 -1.64
C THR A 53 4.81 -7.75 -2.19
N LEU A 54 5.01 -7.53 -3.48
CA LEU A 54 4.63 -6.28 -4.14
C LEU A 54 3.12 -6.04 -4.07
N MET A 55 2.32 -7.09 -4.23
CA MET A 55 0.86 -7.01 -4.12
C MET A 55 0.42 -6.71 -2.68
N ALA A 56 1.01 -7.38 -1.69
CA ALA A 56 0.70 -7.13 -0.28
C ALA A 56 1.08 -5.69 0.14
N LEU A 57 2.23 -5.22 -0.33
CA LEU A 57 2.67 -3.84 -0.11
C LEU A 57 1.66 -2.85 -0.71
N ALA A 58 1.29 -3.03 -1.95
CA ALA A 58 0.34 -2.14 -2.64
C ALA A 58 -1.05 -2.17 -2.00
N ASP A 59 -1.56 -3.35 -1.66
CA ASP A 59 -2.86 -3.48 -0.99
C ASP A 59 -2.87 -2.77 0.36
N THR A 60 -1.80 -2.94 1.13
CA THR A 60 -1.68 -2.30 2.45
C THR A 60 -1.66 -0.77 2.33
N VAL A 61 -0.89 -0.24 1.40
CA VAL A 61 -0.76 1.22 1.23
C VAL A 61 -2.05 1.84 0.71
N GLY A 62 -2.71 1.18 -0.25
CA GLY A 62 -4.01 1.62 -0.77
C GLY A 62 -5.14 1.52 0.26
N ALA A 63 -5.16 0.44 1.05
CA ALA A 63 -6.12 0.31 2.15
C ALA A 63 -5.90 1.37 3.23
N THR A 64 -4.65 1.67 3.57
CA THR A 64 -4.30 2.74 4.52
C THR A 64 -4.78 4.09 4.00
N ALA A 65 -4.56 4.37 2.71
CA ALA A 65 -5.04 5.60 2.08
C ALA A 65 -6.57 5.71 2.16
N THR A 66 -7.28 4.58 2.01
CA THR A 66 -8.73 4.56 2.17
C THR A 66 -9.13 4.87 3.61
N VAL A 67 -8.49 4.24 4.60
CA VAL A 67 -8.80 4.47 6.02
C VAL A 67 -8.69 5.94 6.39
N ILE A 68 -7.67 6.63 5.88
CA ILE A 68 -7.47 8.06 6.12
C ILE A 68 -8.65 8.89 5.59
N ASN A 69 -9.29 8.42 4.52
CA ASN A 69 -10.38 9.13 3.85
C ASN A 69 -11.78 8.66 4.29
N LEU A 70 -11.88 7.72 5.22
CA LEU A 70 -13.17 7.21 5.68
C LEU A 70 -13.92 8.24 6.53
N PRO A 71 -15.25 8.32 6.39
CA PRO A 71 -16.06 9.05 7.36
C PRO A 71 -16.01 8.37 8.74
N PRO A 72 -16.34 9.10 9.81
CA PRO A 72 -16.35 8.54 11.16
C PRO A 72 -17.20 7.27 11.27
N GLY A 73 -16.67 6.24 11.92
CA GLY A 73 -17.37 4.97 12.15
C GLY A 73 -17.38 4.00 10.97
N ALA A 74 -16.84 4.40 9.82
CA ALA A 74 -16.76 3.52 8.66
C ALA A 74 -15.51 2.64 8.71
N SER A 75 -15.57 1.53 7.99
CA SER A 75 -14.44 0.64 7.75
C SER A 75 -14.32 0.37 6.24
N THR A 76 -13.32 -0.38 5.86
CA THR A 76 -13.10 -0.71 4.45
C THR A 76 -12.70 -2.17 4.26
N THR A 77 -12.97 -2.67 3.08
CA THR A 77 -12.45 -3.96 2.60
C THR A 77 -12.06 -3.83 1.14
N THR A 78 -11.01 -4.54 0.74
CA THR A 78 -10.59 -4.59 -0.66
C THR A 78 -11.55 -5.49 -1.44
N LEU A 79 -12.16 -4.95 -2.51
CA LEU A 79 -12.98 -5.75 -3.42
C LEU A 79 -12.15 -6.46 -4.46
N GLU A 80 -11.18 -5.77 -5.03
CA GLU A 80 -10.27 -6.31 -6.03
C GLU A 80 -8.97 -5.53 -6.04
N SER A 81 -7.93 -6.16 -6.53
CA SER A 81 -6.61 -5.57 -6.67
C SER A 81 -5.94 -6.19 -7.88
N LYS A 82 -5.55 -5.36 -8.83
CA LYS A 82 -4.92 -5.84 -10.06
C LYS A 82 -3.56 -5.18 -10.19
N THR A 83 -2.52 -5.99 -10.31
CA THR A 83 -1.13 -5.53 -10.42
C THR A 83 -0.52 -5.93 -11.75
N ASN A 84 0.18 -4.98 -12.37
CA ASN A 84 1.10 -5.24 -13.46
C ASN A 84 2.53 -5.16 -12.93
N PHE A 85 3.35 -6.14 -13.29
CA PHE A 85 4.75 -6.24 -12.91
C PHE A 85 5.62 -5.89 -14.11
N PHE A 86 6.52 -4.93 -13.97
CA PHE A 86 7.30 -4.41 -15.08
C PHE A 86 8.79 -4.72 -14.98
N ALA A 87 9.32 -4.82 -13.75
CA ALA A 87 10.73 -5.01 -13.52
C ALA A 87 10.99 -5.72 -12.19
N ALA A 88 12.12 -6.38 -12.09
CA ALA A 88 12.53 -7.08 -10.87
C ALA A 88 13.16 -6.11 -9.87
N GLY A 89 12.67 -6.15 -8.62
CA GLY A 89 13.32 -5.52 -7.49
C GLY A 89 14.29 -6.52 -6.86
N ARG A 90 15.58 -6.18 -6.76
CA ARG A 90 16.58 -7.15 -6.31
C ARG A 90 17.22 -6.78 -4.98
N ASP A 91 17.50 -5.52 -4.77
CA ASP A 91 18.23 -5.06 -3.59
C ASP A 91 17.76 -3.70 -3.13
N GLY A 92 18.04 -3.39 -1.87
CA GLY A 92 17.80 -2.08 -1.29
C GLY A 92 16.36 -1.87 -0.84
N VAL A 93 15.91 -0.64 -0.93
CA VAL A 93 14.60 -0.20 -0.48
C VAL A 93 13.69 0.03 -1.68
N VAL A 94 12.48 -0.51 -1.63
CA VAL A 94 11.41 -0.18 -2.58
C VAL A 94 10.43 0.78 -1.92
N ARG A 95 9.83 1.65 -2.73
CA ARG A 95 8.93 2.70 -2.30
C ARG A 95 7.59 2.55 -2.98
N ALA A 96 6.53 2.42 -2.19
CA ALA A 96 5.15 2.36 -2.67
C ALA A 96 4.48 3.71 -2.45
N GLU A 97 3.80 4.20 -3.47
CA GLU A 97 3.08 5.46 -3.42
C GLU A 97 1.66 5.25 -3.93
N ALA A 98 0.68 5.47 -3.05
CA ALA A 98 -0.74 5.42 -3.39
C ALA A 98 -1.29 6.81 -3.60
N THR A 99 -1.96 7.00 -4.74
CA THR A 99 -2.69 8.22 -5.08
C THR A 99 -4.11 7.88 -5.51
N PRO A 100 -5.10 8.76 -5.25
CA PRO A 100 -6.49 8.45 -5.54
C PRO A 100 -6.82 8.60 -7.02
N LEU A 101 -7.58 7.64 -7.56
CA LEU A 101 -8.25 7.76 -8.85
C LEU A 101 -9.72 8.14 -8.68
N HIS A 102 -10.32 7.70 -7.57
CA HIS A 102 -11.72 7.96 -7.23
C HIS A 102 -11.92 7.88 -5.72
N ARG A 103 -12.56 8.88 -5.15
CA ARG A 103 -12.96 8.89 -3.74
C ARG A 103 -14.45 9.16 -3.65
N GLY A 104 -15.24 8.07 -3.65
CA GLY A 104 -16.68 8.12 -3.56
C GLY A 104 -17.21 7.76 -2.17
N ARG A 105 -18.50 7.83 -2.00
CA ARG A 105 -19.15 7.46 -0.74
C ARG A 105 -19.16 5.96 -0.47
N ARG A 106 -19.21 5.15 -1.52
CA ARG A 106 -19.33 3.68 -1.42
C ARG A 106 -18.06 2.96 -1.80
N THR A 107 -17.27 3.55 -2.69
CA THR A 107 -16.02 2.97 -3.17
C THR A 107 -14.96 4.03 -3.31
N MET A 108 -13.72 3.61 -3.15
CA MET A 108 -12.53 4.40 -3.49
C MET A 108 -11.62 3.54 -4.34
N VAL A 109 -11.03 4.16 -5.35
CA VAL A 109 -10.09 3.48 -6.25
C VAL A 109 -8.73 4.17 -6.12
N TRP A 110 -7.70 3.38 -5.87
CA TRP A 110 -6.34 3.87 -5.67
C TRP A 110 -5.40 3.26 -6.68
N GLN A 111 -4.44 4.05 -7.10
CA GLN A 111 -3.30 3.61 -7.87
C GLN A 111 -2.08 3.60 -6.96
N THR A 112 -1.39 2.47 -6.88
CA THR A 112 -0.15 2.36 -6.12
C THR A 112 0.98 1.99 -7.07
N ARG A 113 2.02 2.81 -7.10
CA ARG A 113 3.23 2.60 -7.89
C ARG A 113 4.36 2.21 -6.95
N VAL A 114 5.07 1.14 -7.30
CA VAL A 114 6.24 0.71 -6.53
C VAL A 114 7.48 0.92 -7.39
N THR A 115 8.43 1.66 -6.83
CA THR A 115 9.70 1.98 -7.49
C THR A 115 10.87 1.46 -6.67
N ASP A 116 11.99 1.15 -7.33
CA ASP A 116 13.24 0.82 -6.64
C ASP A 116 14.01 2.08 -6.25
N ALA A 117 15.17 1.91 -5.61
CA ALA A 117 15.98 3.02 -5.13
C ALA A 117 16.50 3.92 -6.27
N SER A 118 16.55 3.42 -7.50
CA SER A 118 16.94 4.22 -8.68
C SER A 118 15.77 4.98 -9.30
N GLY A 119 14.55 4.76 -8.80
CA GLY A 119 13.33 5.36 -9.34
C GLY A 119 12.68 4.55 -10.46
N ARG A 120 13.19 3.34 -10.75
CA ARG A 120 12.59 2.47 -11.78
C ARG A 120 11.27 1.89 -11.29
N LEU A 121 10.24 1.95 -12.14
CA LEU A 121 8.94 1.39 -11.82
C LEU A 121 8.99 -0.14 -11.86
N LEU A 122 8.70 -0.78 -10.72
CA LEU A 122 8.65 -2.23 -10.60
C LEU A 122 7.26 -2.78 -10.84
N SER A 123 6.25 -2.11 -10.31
CA SER A 123 4.86 -2.54 -10.43
C SER A 123 3.90 -1.38 -10.31
N GLN A 124 2.69 -1.60 -10.81
CA GLN A 124 1.57 -0.68 -10.64
C GLN A 124 0.33 -1.47 -10.30
N THR A 125 -0.34 -1.07 -9.24
CA THR A 125 -1.57 -1.69 -8.77
C THR A 125 -2.70 -0.68 -8.87
N ILE A 126 -3.85 -1.13 -9.35
CA ILE A 126 -5.11 -0.40 -9.23
C ILE A 126 -6.03 -1.28 -8.41
N GLN A 127 -6.58 -0.73 -7.33
CA GLN A 127 -7.44 -1.48 -6.43
C GLN A 127 -8.70 -0.68 -6.08
N THR A 128 -9.78 -1.42 -5.84
CA THR A 128 -11.05 -0.87 -5.38
C THR A 128 -11.25 -1.24 -3.92
N GLN A 129 -11.53 -0.24 -3.12
CA GLN A 129 -11.88 -0.37 -1.71
C GLN A 129 -13.35 -0.05 -1.51
N MET A 130 -14.06 -0.90 -0.79
CA MET A 130 -15.44 -0.65 -0.42
C MET A 130 -15.51 0.09 0.92
N VAL A 131 -16.38 1.09 1.01
CA VAL A 131 -16.66 1.78 2.26
C VAL A 131 -17.82 1.07 2.95
N LEU A 132 -17.58 0.57 4.17
CA LEU A 132 -18.53 -0.22 4.95
C LEU A 132 -18.97 0.54 6.19
N GLY A 133 -20.28 0.42 6.53
CA GLY A 133 -20.78 0.95 7.78
C GLY A 133 -20.68 2.47 7.92
N ALA A 134 -20.62 3.19 6.80
CA ALA A 134 -20.68 4.65 6.84
C ALA A 134 -21.99 5.06 7.50
N ALA A 135 -21.90 6.04 8.41
CA ALA A 135 -23.09 6.57 9.08
C ALA A 135 -24.11 7.06 8.04
N THR A 136 -25.34 6.64 8.21
CA THR A 136 -26.48 7.10 7.42
C THR A 136 -26.90 8.50 7.86
#